data_f615783c9aeb1081711ed4c9c0446d8b
#
_entry.id   f615783c9aeb1081711ed4c9c0446d8b
#
_cell.length_a   1.000
_cell.length_b   1.000
_cell.length_c   1.000
_cell.angle_alpha   90.00
_cell.angle_beta   90.00
_cell.angle_gamma   90.00
#
_symmetry.space_group_name_H-M   'P 1'
#
loop_
_entity.id
_entity.type
_entity.pdbx_description
1 polymer ?
#
loop_
_entity_poly.entity_id
_entity_poly.type
_entity_poly.pdbx_seq_one_letter_code
_entity_poly.pdbx_strand_id
1 'polypeptide(L)'
;MKIRETFENRKKNGQKALVTYIVSGDYGYETTKENIRAMVKAGADVIEIGIPFSDPIAEGVAIQEASQHSLAGGTTLKGIFRMVKELREEIKETPFVMMMYLNTIYRFGTERFFDLCNECGIQGVIVPDMPYEEKDEIQGVATAYGVDNISLVTPTSHDRIATIAKEAEGFLYCVSSIGVTGTRSEFTTDFDEFFGVIKKNATIPCAVGFGISGPEQAKKMSTYCDGVIVGSAIVKLISQYGKESPEKVYEFTKSLRDVLDE
;
A
#
# COMPACT_ATOMS: atom_id res chain seq x y z
N MET A 1 -2.68 7.47 -14.48
CA MET A 1 -1.48 6.65 -14.84
C MET A 1 -1.65 5.27 -14.22
N LYS A 2 -1.19 4.18 -14.85
CA LYS A 2 -1.25 2.83 -14.28
C LYS A 2 -0.14 2.64 -13.24
N ILE A 3 -0.37 1.74 -12.26
CA ILE A 3 0.60 1.46 -11.19
C ILE A 3 1.99 1.12 -11.77
N ARG A 4 2.05 0.16 -12.69
CA ARG A 4 3.30 -0.25 -13.35
C ARG A 4 4.02 0.92 -14.05
N GLU A 5 3.29 1.75 -14.78
CA GLU A 5 3.85 2.92 -15.48
C GLU A 5 4.49 3.92 -14.50
N THR A 6 3.90 4.08 -13.32
CA THR A 6 4.44 4.94 -12.25
C THR A 6 5.83 4.48 -11.82
N PHE A 7 6.00 3.20 -11.52
CA PHE A 7 7.29 2.61 -11.16
C PHE A 7 8.31 2.69 -12.31
N GLU A 8 7.88 2.37 -13.54
CA GLU A 8 8.75 2.41 -14.71
C GLU A 8 9.25 3.84 -15.00
N ASN A 9 8.41 4.85 -14.80
CA ASN A 9 8.80 6.25 -14.97
C ASN A 9 9.84 6.69 -13.94
N ARG A 10 9.69 6.28 -12.67
CA ARG A 10 10.71 6.53 -11.64
C ARG A 10 12.03 5.85 -12.01
N LYS A 11 11.99 4.59 -12.40
CA LYS A 11 13.17 3.82 -12.81
C LYS A 11 13.91 4.44 -14.00
N LYS A 12 13.20 4.96 -15.00
CA LYS A 12 13.81 5.65 -16.15
C LYS A 12 14.60 6.90 -15.73
N ASN A 13 14.20 7.55 -14.64
CA ASN A 13 14.88 8.72 -14.09
C ASN A 13 15.95 8.36 -13.05
N GLY A 14 16.25 7.06 -12.83
CA GLY A 14 17.18 6.60 -11.80
C GLY A 14 16.63 6.67 -10.39
N GLN A 15 15.34 6.96 -10.23
CA GLN A 15 14.65 7.17 -8.96
C GLN A 15 13.88 5.92 -8.52
N LYS A 16 13.44 5.91 -7.25
CA LYS A 16 12.66 4.83 -6.66
C LYS A 16 11.22 5.28 -6.37
N ALA A 17 10.26 4.37 -6.52
CA ALA A 17 8.88 4.67 -6.19
C ALA A 17 8.67 4.76 -4.67
N LEU A 18 7.81 5.69 -4.25
CA LEU A 18 7.35 5.85 -2.86
C LEU A 18 5.86 5.52 -2.78
N VAL A 19 5.53 4.43 -2.12
CA VAL A 19 4.17 4.03 -1.77
C VAL A 19 3.89 4.44 -0.34
N THR A 20 2.81 5.17 -0.08
CA THR A 20 2.43 5.61 1.26
C THR A 20 1.08 5.04 1.65
N TYR A 21 1.00 4.47 2.86
CA TYR A 21 -0.20 3.87 3.41
C TYR A 21 -0.88 4.77 4.43
N ILE A 22 -2.20 4.77 4.44
CA ILE A 22 -3.05 5.47 5.42
C ILE A 22 -4.27 4.63 5.78
N VAL A 23 -4.69 4.65 7.07
CA VAL A 23 -5.99 4.10 7.49
C VAL A 23 -7.08 5.11 7.15
N SER A 24 -8.08 4.70 6.36
CA SER A 24 -9.19 5.56 5.98
C SER A 24 -10.10 5.87 7.17
N GLY A 25 -10.49 7.14 7.31
CA GLY A 25 -11.45 7.59 8.31
C GLY A 25 -10.90 7.75 9.72
N ASP A 26 -9.60 7.49 9.94
CA ASP A 26 -8.95 7.86 11.19
C ASP A 26 -8.98 9.39 11.34
N TYR A 27 -9.56 9.88 12.42
CA TYR A 27 -9.95 11.29 12.64
C TYR A 27 -10.94 11.86 11.59
N GLY A 28 -11.66 10.99 10.85
CA GLY A 28 -12.68 11.33 9.87
C GLY A 28 -12.18 11.45 8.43
N TYR A 29 -13.14 11.48 7.49
CA TYR A 29 -12.83 11.48 6.05
C TYR A 29 -12.08 12.75 5.60
N GLU A 30 -12.39 13.92 6.17
CA GLU A 30 -11.69 15.16 5.80
C GLU A 30 -10.22 15.10 6.19
N THR A 31 -9.89 14.65 7.40
CA THR A 31 -8.52 14.47 7.83
C THR A 31 -7.78 13.45 6.93
N THR A 32 -8.44 12.37 6.53
CA THR A 32 -7.87 11.41 5.57
C THR A 32 -7.57 12.07 4.23
N LYS A 33 -8.51 12.86 3.69
CA LYS A 33 -8.30 13.58 2.41
C LYS A 33 -7.13 14.55 2.48
N GLU A 34 -7.05 15.35 3.55
CA GLU A 34 -5.95 16.31 3.72
C GLU A 34 -4.59 15.62 3.83
N ASN A 35 -4.51 14.48 4.54
CA ASN A 35 -3.29 13.68 4.61
C ASN A 35 -2.92 13.09 3.23
N ILE A 36 -3.89 12.59 2.46
CA ILE A 36 -3.63 12.09 1.09
C ILE A 36 -3.12 13.22 0.19
N ARG A 37 -3.73 14.42 0.24
CA ARG A 37 -3.24 15.59 -0.49
C ARG A 37 -1.80 15.94 -0.09
N ALA A 38 -1.51 15.92 1.20
CA ALA A 38 -0.18 16.18 1.73
C ALA A 38 0.86 15.17 1.21
N MET A 39 0.54 13.87 1.23
CA MET A 39 1.41 12.82 0.71
C MET A 39 1.66 12.97 -0.79
N VAL A 40 0.62 13.21 -1.58
CA VAL A 40 0.74 13.41 -3.05
C VAL A 40 1.58 14.66 -3.34
N LYS A 41 1.32 15.78 -2.66
CA LYS A 41 2.10 17.03 -2.80
C LYS A 41 3.57 16.84 -2.42
N ALA A 42 3.87 15.97 -1.45
CA ALA A 42 5.22 15.64 -1.02
C ALA A 42 5.95 14.69 -1.96
N GLY A 43 5.24 14.11 -2.95
CA GLY A 43 5.84 13.25 -3.98
C GLY A 43 5.63 11.75 -3.76
N ALA A 44 4.59 11.34 -3.03
CA ALA A 44 4.15 9.96 -3.03
C ALA A 44 3.69 9.53 -4.43
N ASP A 45 4.14 8.38 -4.89
CA ASP A 45 3.87 7.86 -6.23
C ASP A 45 2.62 7.00 -6.29
N VAL A 46 2.32 6.30 -5.20
CA VAL A 46 1.12 5.47 -5.02
C VAL A 46 0.59 5.70 -3.62
N ILE A 47 -0.73 5.85 -3.50
CA ILE A 47 -1.41 5.91 -2.20
C ILE A 47 -2.10 4.57 -1.94
N GLU A 48 -1.72 3.93 -0.85
CA GLU A 48 -2.34 2.70 -0.34
C GLU A 48 -3.37 3.06 0.73
N ILE A 49 -4.64 2.85 0.42
CA ILE A 49 -5.79 3.22 1.23
C ILE A 49 -6.22 2.00 2.05
N GLY A 50 -5.87 1.97 3.32
CA GLY A 50 -6.27 0.92 4.26
C GLY A 50 -7.74 1.02 4.64
N ILE A 51 -8.47 -0.06 4.45
CA ILE A 51 -9.87 -0.18 4.85
C ILE A 51 -9.89 -0.70 6.30
N PRO A 52 -10.43 0.06 7.26
CA PRO A 52 -10.43 -0.36 8.65
C PRO A 52 -11.21 -1.67 8.84
N PHE A 53 -10.64 -2.59 9.62
CA PHE A 53 -11.23 -3.89 9.88
C PHE A 53 -11.16 -4.22 11.38
N SER A 54 -12.18 -4.90 11.92
CA SER A 54 -12.31 -5.17 13.36
C SER A 54 -11.37 -6.27 13.85
N ASP A 55 -11.01 -7.22 12.98
CA ASP A 55 -10.32 -8.46 13.34
C ASP A 55 -9.06 -8.69 12.48
N PRO A 56 -8.10 -7.71 12.44
CA PRO A 56 -6.93 -7.78 11.57
C PRO A 56 -5.94 -8.86 12.04
N ILE A 57 -5.30 -9.54 11.06
CA ILE A 57 -4.27 -10.56 11.33
C ILE A 57 -2.88 -10.19 10.84
N ALA A 58 -2.78 -9.18 9.96
CA ALA A 58 -1.51 -8.79 9.33
C ALA A 58 -0.93 -7.48 9.88
N GLU A 59 -1.72 -6.67 10.56
CA GLU A 59 -1.36 -5.33 11.00
C GLU A 59 -0.73 -5.31 12.40
N GLY A 60 0.22 -4.38 12.58
CA GLY A 60 0.78 -4.06 13.88
C GLY A 60 -0.11 -3.09 14.69
N VAL A 61 0.24 -2.92 15.96
CA VAL A 61 -0.55 -2.18 16.96
C VAL A 61 -1.02 -0.80 16.46
N ALA A 62 -0.13 0.00 15.86
CA ALA A 62 -0.49 1.35 15.41
C ALA A 62 -1.60 1.36 14.34
N ILE A 63 -1.57 0.40 13.40
CA ILE A 63 -2.61 0.28 12.36
C ILE A 63 -3.90 -0.28 12.96
N GLN A 64 -3.81 -1.22 13.90
CA GLN A 64 -4.97 -1.76 14.62
C GLN A 64 -5.70 -0.68 15.41
N GLU A 65 -4.98 0.13 16.18
CA GLU A 65 -5.54 1.25 16.96
C GLU A 65 -6.21 2.28 16.05
N ALA A 66 -5.56 2.68 14.95
CA ALA A 66 -6.13 3.59 13.96
C ALA A 66 -7.38 3.01 13.29
N SER A 67 -7.42 1.70 13.00
CA SER A 67 -8.58 1.01 12.45
C SER A 67 -9.74 0.99 13.45
N GLN A 68 -9.48 0.69 14.72
CA GLN A 68 -10.49 0.72 15.78
C GLN A 68 -11.07 2.13 15.97
N HIS A 69 -10.20 3.15 16.00
CA HIS A 69 -10.61 4.54 16.10
C HIS A 69 -11.47 4.97 14.89
N SER A 70 -11.05 4.60 13.69
CA SER A 70 -11.82 4.86 12.46
C SER A 70 -13.20 4.19 12.48
N LEU A 71 -13.29 2.90 12.87
CA LEU A 71 -14.56 2.19 12.97
C LEU A 71 -15.46 2.79 14.04
N ALA A 72 -14.92 3.17 15.21
CA ALA A 72 -15.67 3.85 16.26
C ALA A 72 -16.22 5.21 15.79
N GLY A 73 -15.51 5.89 14.88
CA GLY A 73 -15.94 7.11 14.20
C GLY A 73 -17.04 6.90 13.15
N GLY A 74 -17.47 5.66 12.91
CA GLY A 74 -18.54 5.34 11.96
C GLY A 74 -18.09 5.22 10.50
N THR A 75 -16.81 4.98 10.25
CA THR A 75 -16.27 4.76 8.90
C THR A 75 -16.90 3.53 8.25
N THR A 76 -17.28 3.68 6.98
CA THR A 76 -17.88 2.62 6.16
C THR A 76 -17.21 2.54 4.80
N LEU A 77 -17.21 1.36 4.17
CA LEU A 77 -16.66 1.18 2.83
C LEU A 77 -17.33 2.11 1.79
N LYS A 78 -18.67 2.32 1.89
CA LYS A 78 -19.39 3.27 1.03
C LYS A 78 -18.90 4.72 1.22
N GLY A 79 -18.62 5.11 2.46
CA GLY A 79 -18.06 6.43 2.77
C GLY A 79 -16.65 6.59 2.20
N ILE A 80 -15.83 5.53 2.26
CA ILE A 80 -14.49 5.51 1.68
C ILE A 80 -14.54 5.67 0.16
N PHE A 81 -15.41 4.94 -0.54
CA PHE A 81 -15.59 5.11 -2.00
C PHE A 81 -16.01 6.54 -2.36
N ARG A 82 -16.91 7.16 -1.59
CA ARG A 82 -17.29 8.57 -1.79
C ARG A 82 -16.08 9.50 -1.63
N MET A 83 -15.33 9.34 -0.55
CA MET A 83 -14.10 10.10 -0.28
C MET A 83 -13.09 9.96 -1.44
N VAL A 84 -12.86 8.74 -1.92
CA VAL A 84 -11.94 8.48 -3.03
C VAL A 84 -12.43 9.14 -4.31
N LYS A 85 -13.73 9.08 -4.60
CA LYS A 85 -14.33 9.72 -5.77
C LYS A 85 -14.12 11.24 -5.75
N GLU A 86 -14.29 11.88 -4.59
CA GLU A 86 -14.01 13.31 -4.40
C GLU A 86 -12.53 13.63 -4.64
N LEU A 87 -11.60 12.82 -4.07
CA LEU A 87 -10.15 12.98 -4.29
C LEU A 87 -9.77 12.83 -5.77
N ARG A 88 -10.45 11.96 -6.52
CA ARG A 88 -10.20 11.77 -7.95
C ARG A 88 -10.55 12.97 -8.82
N GLU A 89 -11.38 13.89 -8.35
CA GLU A 89 -11.66 15.14 -9.08
C GLU A 89 -10.39 16.01 -9.20
N GLU A 90 -9.49 15.94 -8.23
CA GLU A 90 -8.26 16.75 -8.15
C GLU A 90 -6.97 15.93 -8.37
N ILE A 91 -6.89 14.71 -7.87
CA ILE A 91 -5.71 13.84 -8.00
C ILE A 91 -5.93 12.87 -9.17
N LYS A 92 -5.47 13.22 -10.37
CA LYS A 92 -5.70 12.45 -11.60
C LYS A 92 -4.62 11.40 -11.87
N GLU A 93 -3.37 11.69 -11.53
CA GLU A 93 -2.21 10.92 -11.99
C GLU A 93 -1.74 9.86 -10.99
N THR A 94 -1.82 10.15 -9.68
CA THR A 94 -1.34 9.24 -8.63
C THR A 94 -2.25 8.01 -8.50
N PRO A 95 -1.77 6.79 -8.71
CA PRO A 95 -2.54 5.57 -8.48
C PRO A 95 -3.00 5.43 -7.04
N PHE A 96 -4.24 4.95 -6.87
CA PHE A 96 -4.79 4.53 -5.58
C PHE A 96 -4.94 3.02 -5.56
N VAL A 97 -4.50 2.40 -4.47
CA VAL A 97 -4.61 0.97 -4.18
C VAL A 97 -5.38 0.82 -2.88
N MET A 98 -6.31 -0.11 -2.79
CA MET A 98 -6.98 -0.42 -1.52
C MET A 98 -6.35 -1.65 -0.86
N MET A 99 -6.04 -1.56 0.45
CA MET A 99 -5.67 -2.71 1.27
C MET A 99 -6.83 -3.08 2.18
N MET A 100 -7.27 -4.34 2.11
CA MET A 100 -8.43 -4.82 2.84
C MET A 100 -8.49 -6.34 2.95
N TYR A 101 -9.27 -6.83 3.89
CA TYR A 101 -9.51 -8.26 4.10
C TYR A 101 -10.57 -8.80 3.14
N LEU A 102 -10.42 -10.05 2.73
CA LEU A 102 -11.28 -10.72 1.74
C LEU A 102 -12.76 -10.74 2.17
N ASN A 103 -13.02 -10.95 3.46
CA ASN A 103 -14.38 -10.91 4.00
C ASN A 103 -15.11 -9.60 3.74
N THR A 104 -14.39 -8.47 3.70
CA THR A 104 -15.00 -7.15 3.41
C THR A 104 -15.49 -7.10 1.96
N ILE A 105 -14.73 -7.64 1.02
CA ILE A 105 -15.11 -7.74 -0.40
C ILE A 105 -16.35 -8.63 -0.54
N TYR A 106 -16.34 -9.81 0.06
CA TYR A 106 -17.48 -10.75 -0.01
C TYR A 106 -18.77 -10.18 0.58
N ARG A 107 -18.68 -9.55 1.75
CA ARG A 107 -19.88 -8.94 2.39
C ARG A 107 -20.44 -7.76 1.61
N PHE A 108 -19.59 -7.04 0.88
CA PHE A 108 -20.03 -5.93 0.04
C PHE A 108 -20.63 -6.42 -1.30
N GLY A 109 -20.21 -7.59 -1.75
CA GLY A 109 -20.48 -8.21 -3.03
C GLY A 109 -19.35 -7.94 -4.02
N THR A 110 -18.68 -9.03 -4.46
CA THR A 110 -17.43 -8.98 -5.24
C THR A 110 -17.57 -8.14 -6.51
N GLU A 111 -18.57 -8.43 -7.34
CA GLU A 111 -18.86 -7.67 -8.56
C GLU A 111 -19.06 -6.17 -8.29
N ARG A 112 -19.90 -5.85 -7.32
CA ARG A 112 -20.21 -4.48 -6.94
C ARG A 112 -18.98 -3.72 -6.40
N PHE A 113 -18.11 -4.43 -5.69
CA PHE A 113 -16.89 -3.85 -5.15
C PHE A 113 -15.95 -3.43 -6.27
N PHE A 114 -15.68 -4.32 -7.23
CA PHE A 114 -14.78 -4.02 -8.34
C PHE A 114 -15.35 -3.02 -9.34
N ASP A 115 -16.66 -3.01 -9.54
CA ASP A 115 -17.35 -1.98 -10.31
C ASP A 115 -17.12 -0.59 -9.71
N LEU A 116 -17.30 -0.44 -8.39
CA LEU A 116 -17.00 0.82 -7.69
C LEU A 116 -15.50 1.16 -7.68
N CYS A 117 -14.61 0.19 -7.62
CA CYS A 117 -13.17 0.43 -7.77
C CYS A 117 -12.88 1.09 -9.13
N ASN A 118 -13.44 0.54 -10.20
CA ASN A 118 -13.32 1.11 -11.55
C ASN A 118 -13.93 2.52 -11.62
N GLU A 119 -15.18 2.70 -11.18
CA GLU A 119 -15.84 4.02 -11.16
C GLU A 119 -15.07 5.08 -10.38
N CYS A 120 -14.47 4.70 -9.26
CA CYS A 120 -13.68 5.60 -8.41
C CYS A 120 -12.21 5.72 -8.84
N GLY A 121 -11.79 5.03 -9.91
CA GLY A 121 -10.43 5.07 -10.41
C GLY A 121 -9.40 4.46 -9.46
N ILE A 122 -9.77 3.40 -8.73
CA ILE A 122 -8.85 2.59 -7.93
C ILE A 122 -8.20 1.58 -8.87
N GLN A 123 -6.87 1.55 -8.90
CA GLN A 123 -6.11 0.75 -9.85
C GLN A 123 -5.69 -0.61 -9.33
N GLY A 124 -5.72 -0.83 -8.02
CA GLY A 124 -5.31 -2.12 -7.45
C GLY A 124 -5.91 -2.40 -6.09
N VAL A 125 -5.88 -3.66 -5.72
CA VAL A 125 -6.26 -4.15 -4.37
C VAL A 125 -5.16 -5.03 -3.81
N ILE A 126 -4.98 -4.97 -2.48
CA ILE A 126 -4.10 -5.83 -1.69
C ILE A 126 -4.99 -6.55 -0.68
N VAL A 127 -4.96 -7.89 -0.68
CA VAL A 127 -5.79 -8.72 0.21
C VAL A 127 -4.86 -9.63 1.02
N PRO A 128 -4.40 -9.19 2.21
CA PRO A 128 -3.33 -9.85 2.95
C PRO A 128 -3.70 -11.21 3.55
N ASP A 129 -4.99 -11.51 3.70
CA ASP A 129 -5.52 -12.79 4.17
C ASP A 129 -5.90 -13.77 3.04
N MET A 130 -5.64 -13.41 1.79
CA MET A 130 -5.87 -14.29 0.64
C MET A 130 -4.55 -14.91 0.18
N PRO A 131 -4.32 -16.22 0.38
CA PRO A 131 -3.14 -16.88 -0.13
C PRO A 131 -3.16 -16.94 -1.67
N TYR A 132 -1.98 -17.03 -2.26
CA TYR A 132 -1.83 -17.07 -3.72
C TYR A 132 -2.68 -18.17 -4.39
N GLU A 133 -2.83 -19.32 -3.74
CA GLU A 133 -3.60 -20.46 -4.22
C GLU A 133 -5.10 -20.18 -4.33
N GLU A 134 -5.60 -19.17 -3.62
CA GLU A 134 -7.00 -18.74 -3.61
C GLU A 134 -7.23 -17.45 -4.41
N LYS A 135 -6.22 -16.93 -5.11
CA LYS A 135 -6.33 -15.67 -5.87
C LYS A 135 -7.50 -15.66 -6.86
N ASP A 136 -7.86 -16.82 -7.41
CA ASP A 136 -8.93 -16.97 -8.40
C ASP A 136 -10.32 -16.60 -7.85
N GLU A 137 -10.48 -16.53 -6.52
CA GLU A 137 -11.69 -16.06 -5.85
C GLU A 137 -12.10 -14.63 -6.28
N ILE A 138 -11.11 -13.78 -6.58
CA ILE A 138 -11.37 -12.40 -7.01
C ILE A 138 -10.69 -12.04 -8.33
N GLN A 139 -9.68 -12.79 -8.79
CA GLN A 139 -8.82 -12.42 -9.92
C GLN A 139 -9.62 -12.17 -11.20
N GLY A 140 -10.53 -13.07 -11.54
CA GLY A 140 -11.33 -12.95 -12.76
C GLY A 140 -12.19 -11.69 -12.78
N VAL A 141 -12.80 -11.36 -11.65
CA VAL A 141 -13.62 -10.15 -11.50
C VAL A 141 -12.75 -8.90 -11.48
N ALA A 142 -11.65 -8.88 -10.71
CA ALA A 142 -10.72 -7.75 -10.67
C ALA A 142 -10.21 -7.39 -12.08
N THR A 143 -9.75 -8.39 -12.83
CA THR A 143 -9.29 -8.22 -14.22
C THR A 143 -10.38 -7.66 -15.13
N ALA A 144 -11.62 -8.15 -15.02
CA ALA A 144 -12.75 -7.68 -15.83
C ALA A 144 -13.05 -6.17 -15.61
N TYR A 145 -12.80 -5.67 -14.41
CA TYR A 145 -12.94 -4.24 -14.08
C TYR A 145 -11.64 -3.44 -14.18
N GLY A 146 -10.53 -4.04 -14.63
CA GLY A 146 -9.24 -3.38 -14.85
C GLY A 146 -8.54 -2.97 -13.55
N VAL A 147 -8.74 -3.73 -12.47
CA VAL A 147 -8.12 -3.54 -11.16
C VAL A 147 -7.07 -4.62 -10.94
N ASP A 148 -5.82 -4.23 -10.69
CA ASP A 148 -4.71 -5.14 -10.40
C ASP A 148 -4.89 -5.82 -9.03
N ASN A 149 -4.76 -7.16 -8.96
CA ASN A 149 -4.68 -7.89 -7.71
C ASN A 149 -3.21 -8.00 -7.29
N ILE A 150 -2.79 -7.13 -6.38
CA ILE A 150 -1.39 -6.98 -5.95
C ILE A 150 -0.98 -8.16 -5.07
N SER A 151 -0.03 -8.95 -5.54
CA SER A 151 0.46 -10.12 -4.83
C SER A 151 1.50 -9.75 -3.76
N LEU A 152 1.41 -10.42 -2.59
CA LEU A 152 2.40 -10.31 -1.51
C LEU A 152 3.35 -11.50 -1.53
N VAL A 153 4.63 -11.25 -1.25
CA VAL A 153 5.65 -12.27 -1.02
C VAL A 153 6.42 -12.01 0.26
N THR A 154 6.77 -13.09 0.95
CA THR A 154 7.54 -13.07 2.20
C THR A 154 8.83 -13.86 2.03
N PRO A 155 9.86 -13.65 2.87
CA PRO A 155 11.12 -14.42 2.79
C PRO A 155 11.00 -15.93 3.03
N THR A 156 9.87 -16.38 3.56
CA THR A 156 9.69 -17.77 4.06
C THR A 156 9.40 -18.81 3.00
N SER A 157 9.21 -18.45 1.74
CA SER A 157 8.72 -19.41 0.73
C SER A 157 9.44 -19.24 -0.61
N HIS A 158 10.73 -19.62 -0.68
CA HIS A 158 11.55 -19.45 -1.88
C HIS A 158 10.92 -20.03 -3.16
N ASP A 159 10.40 -21.25 -3.12
CA ASP A 159 9.79 -21.91 -4.29
C ASP A 159 8.50 -21.20 -4.73
N ARG A 160 7.70 -20.70 -3.78
CA ARG A 160 6.46 -19.98 -4.06
C ARG A 160 6.71 -18.57 -4.63
N ILE A 161 7.80 -17.91 -4.19
CA ILE A 161 8.16 -16.56 -4.67
C ILE A 161 8.30 -16.56 -6.20
N ALA A 162 8.98 -17.56 -6.76
CA ALA A 162 9.19 -17.65 -8.21
C ALA A 162 7.87 -17.77 -8.98
N THR A 163 6.92 -18.54 -8.47
CA THR A 163 5.59 -18.71 -9.07
C THR A 163 4.76 -17.42 -8.97
N ILE A 164 4.66 -16.85 -7.77
CA ILE A 164 3.92 -15.62 -7.51
C ILE A 164 4.47 -14.48 -8.36
N ALA A 165 5.79 -14.30 -8.39
CA ALA A 165 6.45 -13.20 -9.09
C ALA A 165 6.22 -13.22 -10.61
N LYS A 166 6.03 -14.39 -11.22
CA LYS A 166 5.74 -14.53 -12.66
C LYS A 166 4.34 -14.07 -13.04
N GLU A 167 3.39 -14.21 -12.14
CA GLU A 167 1.96 -13.95 -12.40
C GLU A 167 1.46 -12.66 -11.72
N ALA A 168 2.31 -11.96 -10.98
CA ALA A 168 1.95 -10.75 -10.27
C ALA A 168 1.55 -9.61 -11.20
N GLU A 169 0.61 -8.78 -10.75
CA GLU A 169 0.08 -7.60 -11.46
C GLU A 169 0.47 -6.31 -10.74
N GLY A 170 0.46 -5.18 -11.45
CA GLY A 170 0.79 -3.86 -10.91
C GLY A 170 2.23 -3.76 -10.41
N PHE A 171 2.47 -4.17 -9.18
CA PHE A 171 3.79 -4.36 -8.57
C PHE A 171 3.77 -5.54 -7.59
N LEU A 172 4.94 -6.12 -7.33
CA LEU A 172 5.09 -7.19 -6.33
C LEU A 172 5.36 -6.56 -4.95
N TYR A 173 4.46 -6.80 -4.00
CA TYR A 173 4.61 -6.34 -2.61
C TYR A 173 5.53 -7.27 -1.83
N CYS A 174 6.73 -6.82 -1.49
CA CYS A 174 7.71 -7.59 -0.75
C CYS A 174 7.63 -7.26 0.74
N VAL A 175 7.24 -8.24 1.55
CA VAL A 175 7.22 -8.11 3.01
C VAL A 175 8.62 -8.38 3.54
N SER A 176 9.26 -7.40 4.17
CA SER A 176 10.68 -7.48 4.59
C SER A 176 10.95 -8.38 5.80
N SER A 177 9.91 -8.84 6.50
CA SER A 177 10.08 -9.66 7.71
C SER A 177 8.90 -10.56 7.97
N ILE A 178 9.13 -11.63 8.72
CA ILE A 178 8.09 -12.52 9.25
C ILE A 178 7.42 -11.82 10.44
N GLY A 179 6.09 -11.76 10.45
CA GLY A 179 5.28 -11.20 11.53
C GLY A 179 4.43 -9.99 11.09
N VAL A 180 3.84 -9.29 12.05
CA VAL A 180 2.93 -8.16 11.80
C VAL A 180 3.67 -6.86 11.47
N THR A 181 2.97 -5.88 10.88
CA THR A 181 3.49 -4.54 10.58
C THR A 181 3.97 -3.81 11.85
N GLY A 182 5.01 -3.00 11.71
CA GLY A 182 5.55 -2.18 12.79
C GLY A 182 6.90 -1.57 12.42
N THR A 183 7.31 -0.53 13.15
CA THR A 183 8.65 0.07 12.99
C THR A 183 9.68 -0.82 13.67
N ARG A 184 10.79 -1.14 12.98
CA ARG A 184 11.89 -2.00 13.50
C ARG A 184 13.23 -1.29 13.36
N SER A 185 14.15 -1.61 14.28
CA SER A 185 15.53 -1.13 14.23
C SER A 185 16.48 -2.02 13.42
N GLU A 186 16.17 -3.34 13.33
CA GLU A 186 17.00 -4.32 12.62
C GLU A 186 16.15 -5.31 11.82
N PHE A 187 16.72 -5.80 10.71
CA PHE A 187 16.15 -6.84 9.87
C PHE A 187 17.00 -8.10 9.98
N THR A 188 16.36 -9.25 10.17
CA THR A 188 17.01 -10.58 10.23
C THR A 188 16.99 -11.33 8.90
N THR A 189 16.34 -10.76 7.87
CA THR A 189 16.18 -11.36 6.54
C THR A 189 17.47 -11.20 5.74
N ASP A 190 17.90 -12.25 5.05
CA ASP A 190 18.90 -12.14 3.97
C ASP A 190 18.23 -11.53 2.74
N PHE A 191 18.42 -10.23 2.57
CA PHE A 191 17.81 -9.48 1.46
C PHE A 191 18.46 -9.78 0.12
N ASP A 192 19.74 -10.13 0.07
CA ASP A 192 20.42 -10.45 -1.18
C ASP A 192 19.83 -11.74 -1.78
N GLU A 193 19.62 -12.76 -0.98
CA GLU A 193 18.97 -13.99 -1.39
C GLU A 193 17.51 -13.73 -1.78
N PHE A 194 16.72 -13.10 -0.92
CA PHE A 194 15.29 -12.83 -1.13
C PHE A 194 15.03 -12.03 -2.43
N PHE A 195 15.69 -10.90 -2.59
CA PHE A 195 15.52 -10.07 -3.79
C PHE A 195 16.22 -10.65 -5.01
N GLY A 196 17.25 -11.48 -4.82
CA GLY A 196 17.87 -12.26 -5.89
C GLY A 196 16.88 -13.19 -6.59
N VAL A 197 16.05 -13.90 -5.83
CA VAL A 197 14.97 -14.76 -6.36
C VAL A 197 13.91 -13.91 -7.07
N ILE A 198 13.49 -12.79 -6.48
CA ILE A 198 12.49 -11.88 -7.08
C ILE A 198 12.98 -11.33 -8.41
N LYS A 199 14.17 -10.72 -8.44
CA LYS A 199 14.74 -10.12 -9.67
C LYS A 199 14.90 -11.11 -10.82
N LYS A 200 15.12 -12.40 -10.51
CA LYS A 200 15.26 -13.45 -11.50
C LYS A 200 13.92 -13.87 -12.13
N ASN A 201 12.82 -13.73 -11.40
CA ASN A 201 11.51 -14.27 -11.78
C ASN A 201 10.44 -13.21 -12.08
N ALA A 202 10.49 -12.04 -11.43
CA ALA A 202 9.49 -11.00 -11.62
C ALA A 202 9.66 -10.27 -12.97
N THR A 203 8.54 -10.07 -13.66
CA THR A 203 8.45 -9.27 -14.91
C THR A 203 7.90 -7.86 -14.66
N ILE A 204 7.53 -7.57 -13.42
CA ILE A 204 6.96 -6.30 -12.94
C ILE A 204 7.85 -5.72 -11.84
N PRO A 205 7.73 -4.41 -11.54
CA PRO A 205 8.47 -3.80 -10.44
C PRO A 205 8.11 -4.41 -9.10
N CYS A 206 9.05 -4.33 -8.14
CA CYS A 206 8.81 -4.74 -6.76
C CYS A 206 9.01 -3.57 -5.78
N ALA A 207 8.22 -3.56 -4.71
CA ALA A 207 8.33 -2.60 -3.63
C ALA A 207 8.41 -3.31 -2.28
N VAL A 208 9.26 -2.82 -1.38
CA VAL A 208 9.43 -3.40 -0.06
C VAL A 208 8.69 -2.60 0.99
N GLY A 209 7.88 -3.31 1.79
CA GLY A 209 7.16 -2.77 2.93
C GLY A 209 7.53 -3.46 4.23
N PHE A 210 6.94 -2.99 5.33
CA PHE A 210 7.14 -3.42 6.71
C PHE A 210 8.46 -2.94 7.35
N GLY A 211 8.31 -2.17 8.43
CA GLY A 211 9.40 -1.76 9.29
C GLY A 211 10.15 -0.50 8.87
N ILE A 212 9.86 0.09 7.72
CA ILE A 212 10.49 1.35 7.31
C ILE A 212 9.92 2.49 8.17
N SER A 213 10.78 3.08 8.98
CA SER A 213 10.40 4.11 9.97
C SER A 213 10.95 5.50 9.65
N GLY A 214 11.81 5.61 8.63
CA GLY A 214 12.40 6.90 8.25
C GLY A 214 13.27 6.86 7.00
N PRO A 215 13.84 8.01 6.60
CA PRO A 215 14.59 8.19 5.36
C PRO A 215 15.80 7.26 5.21
N GLU A 216 16.59 7.07 6.28
CA GLU A 216 17.78 6.20 6.24
C GLU A 216 17.43 4.75 5.89
N GLN A 217 16.36 4.22 6.50
CA GLN A 217 15.90 2.88 6.19
C GLN A 217 15.30 2.81 4.78
N ALA A 218 14.54 3.83 4.37
CA ALA A 218 14.00 3.91 3.02
C ALA A 218 15.12 3.88 1.98
N LYS A 219 16.17 4.68 2.15
CA LYS A 219 17.36 4.69 1.28
C LYS A 219 18.04 3.32 1.26
N LYS A 220 18.29 2.71 2.41
CA LYS A 220 18.91 1.38 2.50
C LYS A 220 18.07 0.33 1.77
N MET A 221 16.77 0.28 2.02
CA MET A 221 15.89 -0.73 1.42
C MET A 221 15.69 -0.53 -0.08
N SER A 222 15.72 0.72 -0.57
CA SER A 222 15.58 1.05 -1.99
C SER A 222 16.70 0.48 -2.88
N THR A 223 17.84 0.10 -2.31
CA THR A 223 18.93 -0.54 -3.06
C THR A 223 18.57 -1.94 -3.57
N TYR A 224 17.63 -2.61 -2.91
CA TYR A 224 17.21 -3.97 -3.24
C TYR A 224 16.05 -4.04 -4.24
N CYS A 225 15.23 -2.99 -4.36
CA CYS A 225 13.94 -3.02 -5.07
C CYS A 225 13.69 -1.74 -5.89
N ASP A 226 12.54 -1.69 -6.57
CA ASP A 226 12.14 -0.56 -7.42
C ASP A 226 11.36 0.52 -6.64
N GLY A 227 10.93 0.23 -5.40
CA GLY A 227 10.22 1.18 -4.55
C GLY A 227 10.12 0.74 -3.10
N VAL A 228 9.72 1.66 -2.24
CA VAL A 228 9.51 1.42 -0.80
C VAL A 228 8.08 1.76 -0.40
N ILE A 229 7.56 1.05 0.60
CA ILE A 229 6.21 1.23 1.14
C ILE A 229 6.33 1.63 2.60
N VAL A 230 5.73 2.77 2.96
CA VAL A 230 5.79 3.33 4.30
C VAL A 230 4.38 3.53 4.85
N GLY A 231 4.04 2.78 5.88
CA GLY A 231 2.71 2.77 6.50
C GLY A 231 2.74 3.17 7.97
N SER A 232 3.17 2.27 8.84
CA SER A 232 3.07 2.44 10.30
C SER A 232 3.66 3.75 10.83
N ALA A 233 4.72 4.29 10.20
CA ALA A 233 5.30 5.56 10.59
C ALA A 233 4.35 6.73 10.29
N ILE A 234 3.70 6.73 9.13
CA ILE A 234 2.68 7.74 8.75
C ILE A 234 1.46 7.63 9.67
N VAL A 235 0.96 6.42 9.91
CA VAL A 235 -0.18 6.19 10.81
C VAL A 235 0.13 6.68 12.22
N LYS A 236 1.34 6.46 12.75
CA LYS A 236 1.78 7.01 14.06
C LYS A 236 1.77 8.53 14.08
N LEU A 237 2.23 9.20 13.03
CA LEU A 237 2.16 10.66 12.94
C LEU A 237 0.71 11.14 12.96
N ILE A 238 -0.18 10.48 12.22
CA ILE A 238 -1.60 10.82 12.22
C ILE A 238 -2.20 10.61 13.61
N SER A 239 -1.91 9.50 14.28
CA SER A 239 -2.36 9.25 15.65
C SER A 239 -1.85 10.30 16.66
N GLN A 240 -0.62 10.76 16.48
CA GLN A 240 0.00 11.76 17.36
C GLN A 240 -0.59 13.17 17.20
N TYR A 241 -0.88 13.58 15.96
CA TYR A 241 -1.28 14.96 15.63
C TYR A 241 -2.76 15.09 15.27
N GLY A 242 -3.49 13.97 15.10
CA GLY A 242 -4.91 13.98 14.78
C GLY A 242 -5.23 14.82 13.54
N LYS A 243 -6.14 15.77 13.69
CA LYS A 243 -6.55 16.67 12.60
C LYS A 243 -5.45 17.64 12.14
N GLU A 244 -4.43 17.85 12.95
CA GLU A 244 -3.27 18.70 12.63
C GLU A 244 -2.13 17.92 11.95
N SER A 245 -2.36 16.64 11.62
CA SER A 245 -1.36 15.77 11.01
C SER A 245 -0.90 16.12 9.58
N PRO A 246 -1.68 16.78 8.70
CA PRO A 246 -1.31 16.92 7.28
C PRO A 246 0.04 17.58 7.04
N GLU A 247 0.40 18.62 7.82
CA GLU A 247 1.71 19.27 7.69
C GLU A 247 2.85 18.31 8.08
N LYS A 248 2.68 17.56 9.17
CA LYS A 248 3.69 16.58 9.64
C LYS A 248 3.83 15.39 8.68
N VAL A 249 2.73 14.94 8.11
CA VAL A 249 2.73 13.92 7.08
C VAL A 249 3.41 14.41 5.79
N TYR A 250 3.19 15.66 5.41
CA TYR A 250 3.91 16.28 4.28
C TYR A 250 5.42 16.31 4.51
N GLU A 251 5.87 16.87 5.66
CA GLU A 251 7.29 16.98 6.01
C GLU A 251 7.98 15.61 6.00
N PHE A 252 7.33 14.61 6.61
CA PHE A 252 7.86 13.25 6.67
C PHE A 252 7.90 12.59 5.28
N THR A 253 6.81 12.67 4.51
CA THR A 253 6.76 12.09 3.16
C THR A 253 7.79 12.76 2.24
N LYS A 254 7.98 14.07 2.37
CA LYS A 254 9.00 14.81 1.61
C LYS A 254 10.40 14.35 1.94
N SER A 255 10.72 14.12 3.22
CA SER A 255 12.01 13.59 3.64
C SER A 255 12.30 12.19 3.08
N LEU A 256 11.27 11.34 2.94
CA LEU A 256 11.39 10.05 2.27
C LEU A 256 11.62 10.22 0.76
N ARG A 257 10.87 11.13 0.13
CA ARG A 257 11.03 11.39 -1.31
C ARG A 257 12.44 11.86 -1.65
N ASP A 258 12.99 12.79 -0.87
CA ASP A 258 14.30 13.38 -1.11
C ASP A 258 15.42 12.32 -1.17
N VAL A 259 15.41 11.34 -0.27
CA VAL A 259 16.43 10.26 -0.27
C VAL A 259 16.19 9.19 -1.34
N LEU A 260 15.00 9.11 -1.92
CA LEU A 260 14.66 8.15 -2.99
C LEU A 260 14.87 8.76 -4.40
N ASP A 261 15.12 10.05 -4.48
CA ASP A 261 15.46 10.77 -5.71
C ASP A 261 16.97 10.90 -5.91
N GLU A 262 17.78 10.63 -4.86
CA GLU A 262 19.26 10.58 -4.91
C GLU A 262 19.77 9.29 -5.57
#